data_d62215cd905b3f7680fc28ea44bccfaf
#
_entry.id   d62215cd905b3f7680fc28ea44bccfaf
#
_cell.length_a   1.000
_cell.length_b   1.000
_cell.length_c   1.000
_cell.angle_alpha   90.00
_cell.angle_beta   90.00
_cell.angle_gamma   90.00
#
_symmetry.space_group_name_H-M   'P 1'
#
loop_
_entity.id
_entity.type
_entity.pdbx_description
1 polymer ?
#
loop_
_entity_poly.entity_id
_entity_poly.type
_entity_poly.pdbx_seq_one_letter_code
_entity_poly.pdbx_strand_id
1 'polypeptide(L)'
;MAPSFGLIIVGDEILSGKRADKHLSKVIELLGARGLALSYADYVGDNPERLTATLQRAFASSDVVFSCGGIGATPDDHTRQCAAKALGRELVLHDTAAALIRERMQDVAKEQGVAYEPERADNVHRLNMGVFPQGAEVIPNPYNKIPGFSCTSPAGGVVHFFPGFPVMAWPMMEWVLDQHYRHIFHVAPQVEHSVIVL
;
A
#
# COMPACT_ATOMS: atom_id res chain seq x y z
N MET A 1 -11.22 14.05 -16.63
CA MET A 1 -11.61 12.61 -16.61
C MET A 1 -11.29 12.08 -15.23
N ALA A 2 -12.14 11.24 -14.66
CA ALA A 2 -11.82 10.56 -13.40
C ALA A 2 -10.60 9.63 -13.64
N PRO A 3 -9.69 9.47 -12.66
CA PRO A 3 -8.55 8.57 -12.80
C PRO A 3 -9.01 7.12 -12.87
N SER A 4 -8.29 6.28 -13.61
CA SER A 4 -8.45 4.83 -13.54
C SER A 4 -7.83 4.30 -12.25
N PHE A 5 -8.45 3.28 -11.66
CA PHE A 5 -7.91 2.61 -10.48
C PHE A 5 -7.28 1.27 -10.86
N GLY A 6 -6.04 1.05 -10.40
CA GLY A 6 -5.30 -0.19 -10.55
C GLY A 6 -4.99 -0.84 -9.20
N LEU A 7 -4.69 -2.13 -9.23
CA LEU A 7 -4.25 -2.89 -8.06
C LEU A 7 -3.00 -3.69 -8.40
N ILE A 8 -1.99 -3.65 -7.54
CA ILE A 8 -0.80 -4.50 -7.60
C ILE A 8 -0.77 -5.34 -6.32
N ILE A 9 -0.71 -6.64 -6.46
CA ILE A 9 -0.58 -7.59 -5.35
C ILE A 9 0.80 -8.22 -5.43
N VAL A 10 1.60 -8.02 -4.38
CA VAL A 10 3.00 -8.43 -4.30
C VAL A 10 3.13 -9.59 -3.34
N GLY A 11 3.77 -10.66 -3.77
CA GLY A 11 4.12 -11.79 -2.92
C GLY A 11 4.14 -13.13 -3.67
N ASP A 12 5.23 -13.86 -3.55
CA ASP A 12 5.40 -15.21 -4.10
C ASP A 12 4.41 -16.21 -3.46
N GLU A 13 4.00 -16.00 -2.21
CA GLU A 13 3.05 -16.86 -1.52
C GLU A 13 1.64 -16.81 -2.15
N ILE A 14 1.27 -15.70 -2.79
CA ILE A 14 0.03 -15.57 -3.53
C ILE A 14 0.13 -16.33 -4.87
N LEU A 15 1.23 -16.12 -5.60
CA LEU A 15 1.44 -16.76 -6.90
C LEU A 15 1.62 -18.28 -6.79
N SER A 16 2.20 -18.75 -5.69
CA SER A 16 2.35 -20.18 -5.43
C SER A 16 1.11 -20.86 -4.86
N GLY A 17 0.06 -20.09 -4.55
CA GLY A 17 -1.17 -20.60 -3.95
C GLY A 17 -1.05 -20.97 -2.46
N LYS A 18 0.08 -20.69 -1.80
CA LYS A 18 0.23 -20.88 -0.35
C LYS A 18 -0.69 -19.99 0.47
N ARG A 19 -1.03 -18.83 -0.07
CA ARG A 19 -1.97 -17.86 0.51
C ARG A 19 -2.97 -17.43 -0.56
N ALA A 20 -4.24 -17.42 -0.22
CA ALA A 20 -5.26 -16.85 -1.10
C ALA A 20 -5.25 -15.32 -1.01
N ASP A 21 -5.33 -14.66 -2.17
CA ASP A 21 -5.54 -13.21 -2.19
C ASP A 21 -6.91 -12.85 -1.62
N LYS A 22 -6.92 -11.79 -0.82
CA LYS A 22 -8.14 -11.19 -0.24
C LYS A 22 -8.29 -9.72 -0.59
N HIS A 23 -7.28 -9.14 -1.27
CA HIS A 23 -7.28 -7.71 -1.56
C HIS A 23 -8.12 -7.37 -2.79
N LEU A 24 -8.08 -8.19 -3.85
CA LEU A 24 -8.82 -7.93 -5.08
C LEU A 24 -10.32 -7.74 -4.81
N SER A 25 -10.95 -8.69 -4.15
CA SER A 25 -12.38 -8.64 -3.83
C SER A 25 -12.71 -7.43 -2.95
N LYS A 26 -11.84 -7.11 -1.98
CA LYS A 26 -12.05 -5.97 -1.08
C LYS A 26 -11.88 -4.62 -1.80
N VAL A 27 -10.91 -4.49 -2.67
CA VAL A 27 -10.73 -3.25 -3.46
C VAL A 27 -11.92 -3.03 -4.40
N ILE A 28 -12.43 -4.08 -5.04
CA ILE A 28 -13.67 -4.01 -5.85
C ILE A 28 -14.85 -3.51 -4.99
N GLU A 29 -15.04 -4.09 -3.80
CA GLU A 29 -16.07 -3.67 -2.85
C GLU A 29 -15.91 -2.19 -2.45
N LEU A 30 -14.71 -1.78 -2.03
CA LEU A 30 -14.44 -0.42 -1.56
C LEU A 30 -14.66 0.64 -2.65
N LEU A 31 -14.22 0.35 -3.87
CA LEU A 31 -14.41 1.22 -5.02
C LEU A 31 -15.89 1.25 -5.43
N GLY A 32 -16.54 0.08 -5.52
CA GLY A 32 -17.95 -0.03 -5.90
C GLY A 32 -18.88 0.71 -4.94
N ALA A 33 -18.65 0.62 -3.62
CA ALA A 33 -19.39 1.36 -2.61
C ALA A 33 -19.30 2.89 -2.77
N ARG A 34 -18.29 3.38 -3.53
CA ARG A 34 -18.05 4.80 -3.81
C ARG A 34 -18.41 5.20 -5.26
N GLY A 35 -19.02 4.29 -6.02
CA GLY A 35 -19.36 4.50 -7.42
C GLY A 35 -18.14 4.54 -8.36
N LEU A 36 -17.04 3.94 -7.92
CA LEU A 36 -15.78 3.80 -8.65
C LEU A 36 -15.60 2.34 -9.10
N ALA A 37 -14.72 2.11 -10.07
CA ALA A 37 -14.43 0.77 -10.58
C ALA A 37 -12.93 0.52 -10.66
N LEU A 38 -12.53 -0.74 -10.40
CA LEU A 38 -11.17 -1.20 -10.65
C LEU A 38 -11.01 -1.48 -12.14
N SER A 39 -9.92 -0.96 -12.74
CA SER A 39 -9.65 -1.10 -14.17
C SER A 39 -8.76 -2.30 -14.48
N TYR A 40 -7.84 -2.62 -13.59
CA TYR A 40 -6.93 -3.76 -13.73
C TYR A 40 -6.36 -4.22 -12.39
N ALA A 41 -5.84 -5.45 -12.37
CA ALA A 41 -5.06 -5.99 -11.26
C ALA A 41 -3.87 -6.78 -11.79
N ASP A 42 -2.68 -6.49 -11.25
CA ASP A 42 -1.43 -7.18 -11.50
C ASP A 42 -1.01 -8.00 -10.27
N TYR A 43 -0.66 -9.26 -10.47
CA TYR A 43 -0.05 -10.12 -9.46
C TYR A 43 1.44 -10.26 -9.76
N VAL A 44 2.29 -9.88 -8.83
CA VAL A 44 3.75 -9.82 -9.01
C VAL A 44 4.42 -10.53 -7.85
N GLY A 45 5.37 -11.41 -8.15
CA GLY A 45 6.22 -12.04 -7.13
C GLY A 45 7.27 -11.07 -6.56
N ASP A 46 8.05 -11.57 -5.61
CA ASP A 46 9.04 -10.77 -4.88
C ASP A 46 10.33 -10.47 -5.68
N ASN A 47 10.33 -10.75 -6.99
CA ASN A 47 11.44 -10.42 -7.88
C ASN A 47 11.57 -8.90 -8.10
N PRO A 48 12.70 -8.27 -7.68
CA PRO A 48 12.83 -6.81 -7.71
C PRO A 48 12.78 -6.18 -9.11
N GLU A 49 13.30 -6.87 -10.15
CA GLU A 49 13.28 -6.35 -11.51
C GLU A 49 11.87 -6.28 -12.07
N ARG A 50 11.07 -7.35 -11.88
CA ARG A 50 9.67 -7.40 -12.30
C ARG A 50 8.82 -6.39 -11.56
N LEU A 51 8.97 -6.30 -10.25
CA LEU A 51 8.25 -5.34 -9.43
C LEU A 51 8.59 -3.90 -9.80
N THR A 52 9.89 -3.59 -10.00
CA THR A 52 10.32 -2.26 -10.48
C THR A 52 9.68 -1.92 -11.83
N ALA A 53 9.69 -2.84 -12.81
CA ALA A 53 9.09 -2.62 -14.12
C ALA A 53 7.56 -2.40 -14.04
N THR A 54 6.87 -3.13 -13.16
CA THR A 54 5.43 -2.94 -12.91
C THR A 54 5.16 -1.57 -12.31
N LEU A 55 5.93 -1.14 -11.31
CA LEU A 55 5.80 0.18 -10.70
C LEU A 55 6.16 1.31 -11.67
N GLN A 56 7.15 1.12 -12.56
CA GLN A 56 7.46 2.09 -13.61
C GLN A 56 6.27 2.32 -14.55
N ARG A 57 5.55 1.26 -14.96
CA ARG A 57 4.33 1.39 -15.77
C ARG A 57 3.24 2.15 -15.02
N ALA A 58 3.02 1.81 -13.75
CA ALA A 58 2.05 2.51 -12.91
C ALA A 58 2.37 4.00 -12.77
N PHE A 59 3.63 4.36 -12.51
CA PHE A 59 4.07 5.74 -12.39
C PHE A 59 4.13 6.51 -13.70
N ALA A 60 4.23 5.83 -14.85
CA ALA A 60 4.19 6.46 -16.16
C ALA A 60 2.76 6.76 -16.64
N SER A 61 1.75 6.21 -15.99
CA SER A 61 0.33 6.47 -16.24
C SER A 61 -0.17 7.71 -15.47
N SER A 62 -1.46 8.01 -15.61
CA SER A 62 -2.20 8.94 -14.74
C SER A 62 -3.12 8.20 -13.76
N ASP A 63 -2.89 6.90 -13.56
CA ASP A 63 -3.74 6.05 -12.73
C ASP A 63 -3.49 6.25 -11.24
N VAL A 64 -4.47 5.89 -10.45
CA VAL A 64 -4.37 5.69 -9.01
C VAL A 64 -4.22 4.19 -8.76
N VAL A 65 -3.09 3.77 -8.20
CA VAL A 65 -2.78 2.36 -8.03
C VAL A 65 -2.63 2.02 -6.55
N PHE A 66 -3.29 0.98 -6.10
CA PHE A 66 -3.10 0.37 -4.79
C PHE A 66 -2.10 -0.78 -4.90
N SER A 67 -1.02 -0.73 -4.12
CA SER A 67 0.00 -1.78 -4.08
C SER A 67 0.02 -2.42 -2.69
N CYS A 68 -0.22 -3.73 -2.61
CA CYS A 68 -0.32 -4.48 -1.36
C CYS A 68 0.80 -5.49 -1.25
N GLY A 69 1.59 -5.40 -0.19
CA GLY A 69 2.69 -6.32 0.13
C GLY A 69 4.10 -5.75 -0.08
N GLY A 70 5.08 -6.43 0.48
CA GLY A 70 6.50 -6.14 0.31
C GLY A 70 7.02 -4.86 0.97
N ILE A 71 6.29 -4.27 1.93
CA ILE A 71 6.71 -3.05 2.65
C ILE A 71 7.10 -3.31 4.12
N GLY A 72 7.19 -4.56 4.54
CA GLY A 72 7.63 -4.95 5.88
C GLY A 72 9.12 -4.78 6.11
N ALA A 73 9.65 -5.52 7.09
CA ALA A 73 11.07 -5.50 7.48
C ALA A 73 11.80 -6.81 7.19
N THR A 74 11.17 -7.74 6.45
CA THR A 74 11.80 -9.02 6.09
C THR A 74 12.71 -8.87 4.87
N PRO A 75 13.69 -9.77 4.66
CA PRO A 75 14.66 -9.64 3.57
C PRO A 75 14.06 -9.68 2.16
N ASP A 76 12.86 -10.24 2.01
CA ASP A 76 12.08 -10.33 0.77
C ASP A 76 11.16 -9.12 0.53
N ASP A 77 11.06 -8.19 1.49
CA ASP A 77 10.30 -6.95 1.36
C ASP A 77 11.07 -5.91 0.52
N HIS A 78 10.89 -5.93 -0.80
CA HIS A 78 11.62 -5.07 -1.75
C HIS A 78 10.80 -3.90 -2.31
N THR A 79 9.52 -3.77 -1.97
CA THR A 79 8.61 -2.80 -2.60
C THR A 79 9.06 -1.35 -2.44
N ARG A 80 9.61 -0.96 -1.29
CA ARG A 80 10.12 0.41 -1.06
C ARG A 80 11.30 0.74 -1.98
N GLN A 81 12.26 -0.19 -2.10
CA GLN A 81 13.43 -0.06 -2.95
C GLN A 81 13.04 -0.02 -4.43
N CYS A 82 12.10 -0.88 -4.84
CA CYS A 82 11.57 -0.92 -6.19
C CYS A 82 10.81 0.38 -6.55
N ALA A 83 10.05 0.93 -5.61
CA ALA A 83 9.35 2.21 -5.80
C ALA A 83 10.34 3.38 -5.96
N ALA A 84 11.38 3.44 -5.13
CA ALA A 84 12.43 4.45 -5.24
C ALA A 84 13.16 4.34 -6.59
N LYS A 85 13.53 3.14 -7.00
CA LYS A 85 14.17 2.87 -8.30
C LYS A 85 13.27 3.25 -9.47
N ALA A 86 11.99 2.90 -9.40
CA ALA A 86 11.01 3.22 -10.44
C ALA A 86 10.83 4.73 -10.64
N LEU A 87 10.92 5.51 -9.56
CA LEU A 87 10.79 6.97 -9.55
C LEU A 87 12.12 7.71 -9.77
N GLY A 88 13.26 7.01 -9.73
CA GLY A 88 14.59 7.65 -9.73
C GLY A 88 14.82 8.54 -8.49
N ARG A 89 14.29 8.15 -7.33
CA ARG A 89 14.39 8.88 -6.06
C ARG A 89 15.24 8.12 -5.05
N GLU A 90 15.87 8.86 -4.14
CA GLU A 90 16.59 8.26 -3.02
C GLU A 90 15.61 7.73 -1.97
N LEU A 91 16.07 6.74 -1.20
CA LEU A 91 15.37 6.24 -0.01
C LEU A 91 15.83 7.05 1.20
N VAL A 92 14.89 7.60 1.94
CA VAL A 92 15.16 8.38 3.15
C VAL A 92 14.27 7.91 4.30
N LEU A 93 14.79 7.97 5.53
CA LEU A 93 13.96 7.74 6.71
C LEU A 93 12.99 8.93 6.85
N HIS A 94 11.70 8.66 6.73
CA HIS A 94 10.66 9.67 6.81
C HIS A 94 10.38 10.02 8.27
N ASP A 95 10.50 11.29 8.66
CA ASP A 95 10.42 11.73 10.05
C ASP A 95 9.12 11.31 10.76
N THR A 96 7.98 11.54 10.10
CA THR A 96 6.66 11.13 10.63
C THR A 96 6.55 9.61 10.78
N ALA A 97 7.02 8.85 9.79
CA ALA A 97 7.01 7.40 9.85
C ALA A 97 7.90 6.87 10.97
N ALA A 98 9.09 7.43 11.12
CA ALA A 98 10.01 7.09 12.22
C ALA A 98 9.38 7.36 13.58
N ALA A 99 8.68 8.49 13.76
CA ALA A 99 7.98 8.82 14.99
C ALA A 99 6.89 7.79 15.32
N LEU A 100 6.04 7.45 14.35
CA LEU A 100 4.97 6.46 14.50
C LEU A 100 5.51 5.05 14.82
N ILE A 101 6.59 4.64 14.15
CA ILE A 101 7.23 3.34 14.41
C ILE A 101 7.82 3.30 15.82
N ARG A 102 8.49 4.38 16.27
CA ARG A 102 9.01 4.48 17.64
C ARG A 102 7.89 4.43 18.67
N GLU A 103 6.79 5.14 18.43
CA GLU A 103 5.60 5.09 19.28
C GLU A 103 5.07 3.66 19.40
N ARG A 104 4.94 2.94 18.28
CA ARG A 104 4.52 1.53 18.30
C ARG A 104 5.49 0.65 19.08
N MET A 105 6.80 0.86 18.95
CA MET A 105 7.79 0.09 19.71
C MET A 105 7.69 0.35 21.23
N GLN A 106 7.39 1.60 21.63
CA GLN A 106 7.11 1.95 23.03
C GLN A 106 5.84 1.26 23.53
N ASP A 107 4.76 1.27 22.75
CA ASP A 107 3.52 0.58 23.10
C ASP A 107 3.77 -0.92 23.32
N VAL A 108 4.51 -1.58 22.40
CA VAL A 108 4.86 -3.01 22.53
C VAL A 108 5.70 -3.27 23.77
N ALA A 109 6.69 -2.46 24.07
CA ALA A 109 7.50 -2.59 25.28
C ALA A 109 6.64 -2.49 26.55
N LYS A 110 5.70 -1.52 26.56
CA LYS A 110 4.74 -1.35 27.67
C LYS A 110 3.78 -2.55 27.78
N GLU A 111 3.25 -3.05 26.67
CA GLU A 111 2.38 -4.23 26.62
C GLU A 111 3.10 -5.47 27.17
N GLN A 112 4.41 -5.59 26.93
CA GLN A 112 5.26 -6.69 27.40
C GLN A 112 5.82 -6.48 28.82
N GLY A 113 5.61 -5.32 29.42
CA GLY A 113 6.16 -4.98 30.74
C GLY A 113 7.69 -4.85 30.77
N VAL A 114 8.32 -4.49 29.65
CA VAL A 114 9.77 -4.30 29.54
C VAL A 114 10.12 -2.85 29.23
N ALA A 115 11.38 -2.46 29.53
CA ALA A 115 11.88 -1.15 29.17
C ALA A 115 12.03 -1.02 27.65
N TYR A 116 11.68 0.15 27.12
CA TYR A 116 11.93 0.48 25.72
C TYR A 116 13.41 0.85 25.53
N GLU A 117 14.08 0.14 24.67
CA GLU A 117 15.49 0.34 24.33
C GLU A 117 15.62 0.78 22.85
N PRO A 118 15.68 2.10 22.56
CA PRO A 118 15.67 2.59 21.17
C PRO A 118 16.85 2.09 20.35
N GLU A 119 18.01 1.90 20.96
CA GLU A 119 19.25 1.48 20.29
C GLU A 119 19.39 -0.04 20.14
N ARG A 120 18.43 -0.82 20.61
CA ARG A 120 18.44 -2.27 20.44
C ARG A 120 18.34 -2.61 18.95
N ALA A 121 19.16 -3.54 18.48
CA ALA A 121 19.33 -3.84 17.06
C ALA A 121 18.03 -4.12 16.31
N ASP A 122 17.08 -4.84 16.93
CA ASP A 122 15.77 -5.10 16.33
C ASP A 122 14.88 -3.85 16.26
N ASN A 123 14.97 -2.93 17.21
CA ASN A 123 14.27 -1.65 17.18
C ASN A 123 14.85 -0.73 16.10
N VAL A 124 16.17 -0.68 15.98
CA VAL A 124 16.85 0.04 14.89
C VAL A 124 16.46 -0.55 13.53
N HIS A 125 16.42 -1.88 13.40
CA HIS A 125 16.01 -2.56 12.17
C HIS A 125 14.56 -2.25 11.77
N ARG A 126 13.65 -2.16 12.74
CA ARG A 126 12.23 -1.82 12.49
C ARG A 126 12.04 -0.42 11.89
N LEU A 127 12.93 0.52 12.13
CA LEU A 127 12.89 1.84 11.51
C LEU A 127 13.01 1.78 9.99
N ASN A 128 13.58 0.70 9.43
CA ASN A 128 13.62 0.48 7.98
C ASN A 128 12.22 0.47 7.35
N MET A 129 11.17 0.11 8.10
CA MET A 129 9.78 0.20 7.61
C MET A 129 9.31 1.64 7.37
N GLY A 130 10.04 2.64 7.88
CA GLY A 130 9.78 4.06 7.64
C GLY A 130 10.73 4.69 6.62
N VAL A 131 11.56 3.89 5.95
CA VAL A 131 12.45 4.35 4.88
C VAL A 131 11.69 4.31 3.56
N PHE A 132 11.34 5.49 3.04
CA PHE A 132 10.49 5.67 1.86
C PHE A 132 11.23 6.41 0.75
N PRO A 133 10.75 6.33 -0.51
CA PRO A 133 11.22 7.22 -1.57
C PRO A 133 11.07 8.69 -1.16
N GLN A 134 12.05 9.51 -1.41
CA GLN A 134 12.03 10.94 -1.08
C GLN A 134 10.76 11.61 -1.62
N GLY A 135 10.09 12.41 -0.79
CA GLY A 135 8.82 13.07 -1.12
C GLY A 135 7.59 12.17 -1.03
N ALA A 136 7.71 10.99 -0.43
CA ALA A 136 6.56 10.15 -0.11
C ALA A 136 5.68 10.80 0.98
N GLU A 137 4.39 10.54 0.94
CA GLU A 137 3.42 10.91 1.98
C GLU A 137 3.05 9.70 2.83
N VAL A 138 2.83 9.91 4.11
CA VAL A 138 2.49 8.85 5.07
C VAL A 138 1.01 8.47 4.95
N ILE A 139 0.73 7.17 4.89
CA ILE A 139 -0.62 6.61 5.07
C ILE A 139 -0.70 6.07 6.51
N PRO A 140 -1.57 6.62 7.37
CA PRO A 140 -1.70 6.15 8.75
C PRO A 140 -2.25 4.73 8.81
N ASN A 141 -1.75 3.95 9.77
CA ASN A 141 -2.23 2.60 10.03
C ASN A 141 -2.91 2.54 11.41
N PRO A 142 -4.24 2.49 11.45
CA PRO A 142 -4.98 2.50 12.72
C PRO A 142 -4.81 1.20 13.53
N TYR A 143 -4.35 0.12 12.89
CA TYR A 143 -4.17 -1.17 13.58
C TYR A 143 -2.94 -1.19 14.49
N ASN A 144 -1.77 -0.73 14.01
CA ASN A 144 -0.51 -0.86 14.75
C ASN A 144 0.44 0.33 14.60
N LYS A 145 -0.01 1.46 14.05
CA LYS A 145 0.76 2.70 13.83
C LYS A 145 1.90 2.59 12.80
N ILE A 146 2.27 1.39 12.33
CA ILE A 146 3.33 1.23 11.31
C ILE A 146 2.75 1.65 9.95
N PRO A 147 3.18 2.79 9.39
CA PRO A 147 2.47 3.41 8.28
C PRO A 147 2.77 2.73 6.93
N GLY A 148 1.84 2.90 6.00
CA GLY A 148 2.11 2.83 4.57
C GLY A 148 2.59 4.17 4.03
N PHE A 149 2.71 4.26 2.71
CA PHE A 149 3.13 5.49 2.06
C PHE A 149 2.54 5.64 0.66
N SER A 150 2.51 6.88 0.18
CA SER A 150 2.06 7.23 -1.17
C SER A 150 3.18 7.94 -1.91
N CYS A 151 3.30 7.65 -3.20
CA CYS A 151 4.20 8.37 -4.09
C CYS A 151 3.44 8.85 -5.33
N THR A 152 3.68 10.11 -5.71
CA THR A 152 3.18 10.69 -6.95
C THR A 152 4.34 10.88 -7.93
N SER A 153 4.15 10.50 -9.17
CA SER A 153 5.11 10.72 -10.24
C SER A 153 4.91 12.07 -10.93
N PRO A 154 5.92 12.60 -11.63
CA PRO A 154 5.77 13.78 -12.47
C PRO A 154 4.74 13.61 -13.61
N ALA A 155 4.46 12.37 -14.04
CA ALA A 155 3.46 12.05 -15.05
C ALA A 155 2.02 12.09 -14.52
N GLY A 156 1.84 12.20 -13.19
CA GLY A 156 0.54 12.24 -12.53
C GLY A 156 0.07 10.90 -11.97
N GLY A 157 0.78 9.81 -12.22
CA GLY A 157 0.48 8.50 -11.61
C GLY A 157 0.73 8.52 -10.10
N VAL A 158 -0.19 7.95 -9.36
CA VAL A 158 -0.11 7.86 -7.90
C VAL A 158 -0.15 6.40 -7.49
N VAL A 159 0.81 5.97 -6.68
CA VAL A 159 0.80 4.62 -6.09
C VAL A 159 0.74 4.74 -4.57
N HIS A 160 -0.26 4.10 -3.99
CA HIS A 160 -0.46 3.96 -2.55
C HIS A 160 -0.01 2.58 -2.11
N PHE A 161 0.92 2.51 -1.18
CA PHE A 161 1.56 1.29 -0.73
C PHE A 161 1.04 0.86 0.64
N PHE A 162 0.54 -0.37 0.73
CA PHE A 162 -0.05 -0.96 1.91
C PHE A 162 0.65 -2.27 2.31
N PRO A 163 0.63 -2.64 3.59
CA PRO A 163 1.09 -3.96 3.99
C PRO A 163 0.22 -5.07 3.37
N GLY A 164 0.77 -6.29 3.27
CA GLY A 164 0.07 -7.44 2.72
C GLY A 164 -1.00 -8.06 3.65
N PHE A 165 -1.17 -7.55 4.86
CA PHE A 165 -2.15 -8.08 5.83
C PHE A 165 -3.48 -7.33 5.74
N PRO A 166 -4.61 -8.02 5.46
CA PRO A 166 -5.93 -7.40 5.32
C PRO A 166 -6.35 -6.51 6.49
N VAL A 167 -6.10 -6.96 7.73
CA VAL A 167 -6.44 -6.21 8.95
C VAL A 167 -5.79 -4.83 9.02
N MET A 168 -4.65 -4.65 8.36
CA MET A 168 -3.96 -3.36 8.24
C MET A 168 -4.34 -2.65 6.95
N ALA A 169 -4.23 -3.33 5.82
CA ALA A 169 -4.38 -2.72 4.49
C ALA A 169 -5.78 -2.14 4.24
N TRP A 170 -6.84 -2.84 4.64
CA TRP A 170 -8.20 -2.43 4.31
C TRP A 170 -8.61 -1.10 4.95
N PRO A 171 -8.44 -0.87 6.27
CA PRO A 171 -8.72 0.44 6.86
C PRO A 171 -7.85 1.57 6.28
N MET A 172 -6.62 1.25 5.89
CA MET A 172 -5.71 2.22 5.25
C MET A 172 -6.19 2.60 3.85
N MET A 173 -6.71 1.62 3.06
CA MET A 173 -7.33 1.89 1.75
C MET A 173 -8.57 2.77 1.88
N GLU A 174 -9.44 2.48 2.83
CA GLU A 174 -10.62 3.31 3.13
C GLU A 174 -10.20 4.74 3.46
N TRP A 175 -9.20 4.89 4.32
CA TRP A 175 -8.68 6.20 4.67
C TRP A 175 -8.16 6.96 3.44
N VAL A 176 -7.37 6.30 2.58
CA VAL A 176 -6.85 6.91 1.33
C VAL A 176 -7.99 7.36 0.42
N LEU A 177 -8.99 6.50 0.19
CA LEU A 177 -10.13 6.84 -0.64
C LEU A 177 -10.90 8.04 -0.09
N ASP A 178 -11.18 8.04 1.21
CA ASP A 178 -11.97 9.09 1.85
C ASP A 178 -11.21 10.41 2.01
N GLN A 179 -9.88 10.38 2.13
CA GLN A 179 -9.06 11.61 2.23
C GLN A 179 -8.75 12.23 0.87
N HIS A 180 -8.39 11.43 -0.12
CA HIS A 180 -7.85 11.94 -1.38
C HIS A 180 -8.83 11.92 -2.55
N TYR A 181 -9.86 11.02 -2.53
CA TYR A 181 -10.70 10.76 -3.69
C TYR A 181 -12.20 11.02 -3.47
N ARG A 182 -12.61 11.52 -2.31
CA ARG A 182 -14.03 11.81 -2.01
C ARG A 182 -14.70 12.70 -3.07
N HIS A 183 -13.95 13.61 -3.68
CA HIS A 183 -14.44 14.55 -4.69
C HIS A 183 -14.86 13.90 -6.02
N ILE A 184 -14.49 12.64 -6.25
CA ILE A 184 -14.87 11.87 -7.45
C ILE A 184 -15.85 10.72 -7.15
N PHE A 185 -16.37 10.62 -5.93
CA PHE A 185 -17.36 9.60 -5.59
C PHE A 185 -18.67 9.86 -6.33
N HIS A 186 -19.22 8.80 -6.92
CA HIS A 186 -20.53 8.82 -7.57
C HIS A 186 -21.52 8.00 -6.75
N VAL A 187 -22.36 8.67 -5.97
CA VAL A 187 -23.33 8.04 -5.05
C VAL A 187 -24.65 7.67 -5.75
N ALA A 188 -24.66 7.49 -7.07
CA ALA A 188 -25.83 6.97 -7.77
C ALA A 188 -25.90 5.44 -7.57
N PRO A 189 -27.06 4.88 -7.16
CA PRO A 189 -27.19 3.43 -7.03
C PRO A 189 -26.98 2.80 -8.41
N GLN A 190 -26.00 1.92 -8.53
CA GLN A 190 -25.85 1.06 -9.71
C GLN A 190 -26.99 0.04 -9.67
N VAL A 191 -27.89 0.10 -10.63
CA VAL A 191 -28.93 -0.92 -10.82
C VAL A 191 -28.40 -1.93 -11.83
N GLU A 192 -28.00 -3.09 -11.36
CA GLU A 192 -27.67 -4.22 -12.25
C GLU A 192 -28.97 -4.88 -12.72
N HIS A 193 -29.16 -4.96 -14.03
CA HIS A 193 -30.20 -5.74 -14.65
C HIS A 193 -29.59 -7.02 -15.26
N SER A 194 -29.83 -8.17 -14.65
CA SER A 194 -29.49 -9.47 -15.25
C SER A 194 -30.62 -9.93 -16.16
N VAL A 195 -30.35 -10.11 -17.43
CA VAL A 195 -31.28 -10.72 -18.40
C VAL A 195 -30.80 -12.14 -18.69
N ILE A 196 -31.58 -13.12 -18.27
CA ILE A 196 -31.34 -14.53 -18.66
C ILE A 196 -32.03 -14.74 -20.01
N VAL A 197 -31.24 -14.94 -21.05
CA VAL A 197 -31.73 -15.35 -22.36
C VAL A 197 -31.75 -16.87 -22.38
N LEU A 198 -32.96 -17.46 -22.51
CA LEU A 198 -33.18 -18.92 -22.67
C LEU A 198 -32.98 -19.34 -24.10
#